data_426fd4e9cb426ff96ffb761a95f88044
#
_entry.id   426fd4e9cb426ff96ffb761a95f88044
#
_cell.length_a   1.000
_cell.length_b   1.000
_cell.length_c   1.000
_cell.angle_alpha   90.00
_cell.angle_beta   90.00
_cell.angle_gamma   90.00
#
_symmetry.space_group_name_H-M   'P 1'
#
loop_
_entity.id
_entity.type
_entity.pdbx_description
1 polymer ?
#
loop_
_entity_poly.entity_id
_entity_poly.type
_entity_poly.pdbx_seq_one_letter_code
_entity_poly.pdbx_strand_id
1 'polypeptide(L)'
;DVVTVSRGHFFRLKAHQERFARSCARMKLTNPFEAEAEARLLHKLVAKTGLRDAYVWWTVTRGANPRVPADRLHPDRFTNRFYAFVIPYVFIKEDTDRQVGINLMVSRDYIRIPQNAVDPRAKNFCSLDLNMSLMEAGASGAHWSVMTDGNGRLTESPGSNIFILKEGRILT
;
A
#
# COMPACT_ATOMS: atom_id res chain seq x y z
N ASP A 1 1.18 -4.69 -4.42
CA ASP A 1 1.60 -5.02 -3.06
C ASP A 1 2.99 -4.44 -2.76
N VAL A 2 3.47 -4.57 -1.53
CA VAL A 2 4.81 -4.19 -1.12
C VAL A 2 5.29 -5.16 -0.04
N VAL A 3 6.56 -5.57 -0.11
CA VAL A 3 7.17 -6.48 0.85
C VAL A 3 8.58 -6.02 1.21
N THR A 4 8.95 -6.20 2.46
CA THR A 4 10.29 -5.96 2.95
C THR A 4 11.21 -7.13 2.62
N VAL A 5 12.41 -6.81 2.16
CA VAL A 5 13.56 -7.72 2.11
C VAL A 5 14.52 -7.28 3.22
N SER A 6 14.92 -8.21 4.07
CA SER A 6 15.91 -7.96 5.10
C SER A 6 17.00 -9.02 5.07
N ARG A 7 18.24 -8.58 5.05
CA ARG A 7 19.44 -9.45 4.91
C ARG A 7 19.37 -10.40 3.71
N GLY A 8 18.68 -9.96 2.63
CA GLY A 8 18.48 -10.74 1.42
C GLY A 8 17.29 -11.70 1.45
N HIS A 9 16.49 -11.70 2.51
CA HIS A 9 15.31 -12.57 2.65
C HIS A 9 14.01 -11.77 2.61
N PHE A 10 13.07 -12.23 1.81
CA PHE A 10 11.71 -11.68 1.79
C PHE A 10 10.94 -11.99 3.07
N PHE A 11 10.34 -10.99 3.67
CA PHE A 11 9.48 -11.21 4.82
C PHE A 11 8.10 -11.70 4.38
N ARG A 12 7.79 -12.98 4.65
CA ARG A 12 6.47 -13.59 4.38
C ARG A 12 5.96 -13.41 2.94
N LEU A 13 6.82 -13.54 1.93
CA LEU A 13 6.46 -13.32 0.52
C LEU A 13 5.17 -14.04 0.11
N LYS A 14 5.00 -15.32 0.49
CA LYS A 14 3.79 -16.10 0.17
C LYS A 14 2.51 -15.41 0.64
N ALA A 15 2.47 -14.90 1.88
CA ALA A 15 1.31 -14.21 2.42
C ALA A 15 1.00 -12.91 1.66
N HIS A 16 2.05 -12.21 1.20
CA HIS A 16 1.91 -11.03 0.34
C HIS A 16 1.35 -11.39 -1.04
N GLN A 17 1.82 -12.47 -1.65
CA GLN A 17 1.30 -12.96 -2.93
C GLN A 17 -0.18 -13.38 -2.83
N GLU A 18 -0.56 -14.08 -1.76
CA GLU A 18 -1.95 -14.44 -1.50
C GLU A 18 -2.84 -13.19 -1.34
N ARG A 19 -2.38 -12.16 -0.62
CA ARG A 19 -3.09 -10.88 -0.50
C ARG A 19 -3.20 -10.18 -1.85
N PHE A 20 -2.13 -10.19 -2.63
CA PHE A 20 -2.10 -9.59 -3.95
C PHE A 20 -3.10 -10.27 -4.90
N ALA A 21 -3.12 -11.61 -4.93
CA ALA A 21 -4.09 -12.38 -5.72
C ALA A 21 -5.53 -12.05 -5.34
N ARG A 22 -5.85 -11.98 -4.02
CA ARG A 22 -7.18 -11.58 -3.54
C ARG A 22 -7.53 -10.14 -3.95
N SER A 23 -6.56 -9.23 -3.92
CA SER A 23 -6.78 -7.84 -4.35
C SER A 23 -7.05 -7.75 -5.85
N CYS A 24 -6.28 -8.47 -6.67
CA CYS A 24 -6.52 -8.56 -8.10
C CYS A 24 -7.92 -9.09 -8.41
N ALA A 25 -8.34 -10.18 -7.78
CA ALA A 25 -9.66 -10.77 -7.98
C ALA A 25 -10.79 -9.78 -7.63
N ARG A 26 -10.68 -9.06 -6.49
CA ARG A 26 -11.67 -8.04 -6.09
C ARG A 26 -11.77 -6.89 -7.10
N MET A 27 -10.66 -6.51 -7.69
CA MET A 27 -10.59 -5.44 -8.67
C MET A 27 -10.82 -5.92 -10.11
N LYS A 28 -11.16 -7.20 -10.31
CA LYS A 28 -11.33 -7.82 -11.64
C LYS A 28 -10.07 -7.60 -12.51
N LEU A 29 -8.92 -7.83 -11.94
CA LEU A 29 -7.62 -7.80 -12.60
C LEU A 29 -7.07 -9.22 -12.65
N THR A 30 -6.35 -9.54 -13.73
CA THR A 30 -5.64 -10.81 -13.90
C THR A 30 -4.16 -10.57 -13.70
N ASN A 31 -3.55 -11.27 -12.73
CA ASN A 31 -2.10 -11.31 -12.62
C ASN A 31 -1.56 -12.17 -13.78
N PRO A 32 -0.66 -11.66 -14.63
CA PRO A 32 -0.10 -12.46 -15.74
C PRO A 32 0.89 -13.53 -15.30
N PHE A 33 1.21 -13.60 -14.00
CA PHE A 33 2.14 -14.57 -13.45
C PHE A 33 1.46 -15.48 -12.41
N GLU A 34 1.76 -16.76 -12.50
CA GLU A 34 1.53 -17.69 -11.41
C GLU A 34 2.48 -17.40 -10.23
N ALA A 35 2.08 -17.76 -9.01
CA ALA A 35 2.78 -17.39 -7.78
C ALA A 35 4.28 -17.73 -7.78
N GLU A 36 4.65 -18.90 -8.31
CA GLU A 36 6.07 -19.30 -8.39
C GLU A 36 6.86 -18.47 -9.39
N ALA A 37 6.27 -18.16 -10.55
CA ALA A 37 6.91 -17.33 -11.57
C ALA A 37 7.07 -15.89 -11.06
N GLU A 38 6.05 -15.36 -10.38
CA GLU A 38 6.10 -14.06 -9.71
C GLU A 38 7.22 -14.03 -8.67
N ALA A 39 7.28 -15.03 -7.77
CA ALA A 39 8.33 -15.12 -6.77
C ALA A 39 9.74 -15.15 -7.40
N ARG A 40 9.96 -15.98 -8.42
CA ARG A 40 11.24 -16.01 -9.14
C ARG A 40 11.59 -14.66 -9.75
N LEU A 41 10.62 -13.96 -10.33
CA LEU A 41 10.83 -12.62 -10.89
C LEU A 41 11.25 -11.62 -9.81
N LEU A 42 10.56 -11.60 -8.68
CA LEU A 42 10.86 -10.69 -7.57
C LEU A 42 12.24 -10.98 -6.96
N HIS A 43 12.59 -12.25 -6.75
CA HIS A 43 13.94 -12.64 -6.30
C HIS A 43 15.03 -12.19 -7.28
N LYS A 44 14.82 -12.42 -8.58
CA LYS A 44 15.75 -11.98 -9.62
C LYS A 44 15.92 -10.46 -9.66
N LEU A 45 14.83 -9.73 -9.42
CA LEU A 45 14.83 -8.28 -9.40
C LEU A 45 15.69 -7.76 -8.24
N VAL A 46 15.49 -8.30 -7.02
CA VAL A 46 16.32 -7.97 -5.85
C VAL A 46 17.78 -8.31 -6.09
N ALA A 47 18.06 -9.51 -6.57
CA ALA A 47 19.44 -9.95 -6.85
C ALA A 47 20.17 -8.99 -7.81
N LYS A 48 19.47 -8.45 -8.82
CA LYS A 48 20.05 -7.50 -9.76
C LYS A 48 20.44 -6.16 -9.15
N THR A 49 19.80 -5.74 -8.05
CA THR A 49 20.12 -4.47 -7.39
C THR A 49 21.33 -4.57 -6.47
N GLY A 50 21.70 -5.76 -6.04
CA GLY A 50 22.72 -5.98 -5.02
C GLY A 50 22.28 -5.59 -3.59
N LEU A 51 21.06 -5.09 -3.41
CA LEU A 51 20.54 -4.67 -2.10
C LEU A 51 20.22 -5.88 -1.23
N ARG A 52 20.62 -5.81 0.02
CA ARG A 52 20.27 -6.81 1.04
C ARG A 52 19.07 -6.41 1.88
N ASP A 53 18.86 -5.09 2.02
CA ASP A 53 17.72 -4.52 2.74
C ASP A 53 16.99 -3.58 1.76
N ALA A 54 15.74 -3.92 1.44
CA ALA A 54 14.99 -3.29 0.37
C ALA A 54 13.47 -3.36 0.60
N TYR A 55 12.75 -2.48 -0.08
CA TYR A 55 11.33 -2.65 -0.37
C TYR A 55 11.16 -3.10 -1.82
N VAL A 56 10.33 -4.12 -2.00
CA VAL A 56 9.92 -4.61 -3.31
C VAL A 56 8.45 -4.29 -3.50
N TRP A 57 8.16 -3.52 -4.54
CA TRP A 57 6.82 -3.16 -4.96
C TRP A 57 6.43 -3.94 -6.20
N TRP A 58 5.20 -4.39 -6.27
CA TRP A 58 4.63 -4.87 -7.51
C TRP A 58 3.15 -4.56 -7.61
N THR A 59 2.67 -4.43 -8.83
CA THR A 59 1.30 -4.07 -9.14
C THR A 59 0.86 -4.64 -10.47
N VAL A 60 -0.46 -4.81 -10.59
CA VAL A 60 -1.12 -5.05 -11.86
C VAL A 60 -2.00 -3.86 -12.17
N THR A 61 -1.90 -3.35 -13.37
CA THR A 61 -2.78 -2.31 -13.89
C THR A 61 -3.78 -2.91 -14.86
N ARG A 62 -4.89 -2.21 -15.06
CA ARG A 62 -5.90 -2.59 -16.07
C ARG A 62 -5.30 -2.69 -17.46
N GLY A 63 -4.24 -1.92 -17.74
CA GLY A 63 -3.68 -1.79 -19.08
C GLY A 63 -4.54 -0.90 -19.97
N ALA A 64 -4.15 -0.84 -21.23
CA ALA A 64 -4.88 -0.09 -22.23
C ALA A 64 -5.79 -1.01 -23.04
N ASN A 65 -7.00 -0.55 -23.29
CA ASN A 65 -7.83 -1.10 -24.38
C ASN A 65 -7.80 -0.09 -25.54
N PRO A 66 -7.19 -0.44 -26.66
CA PRO A 66 -7.03 0.51 -27.77
C PRO A 66 -8.31 0.71 -28.61
N ARG A 67 -9.37 -0.05 -28.36
CA ARG A 67 -10.42 -0.17 -29.36
C ARG A 67 -11.65 0.71 -29.18
N VAL A 68 -12.19 0.89 -27.99
CA VAL A 68 -13.43 1.72 -27.83
C VAL A 68 -13.65 2.15 -26.35
N PRO A 69 -14.12 3.38 -26.08
CA PRO A 69 -14.52 3.80 -24.73
C PRO A 69 -15.57 2.92 -24.07
N ALA A 70 -16.48 2.32 -24.83
CA ALA A 70 -17.53 1.42 -24.35
C ALA A 70 -16.98 0.11 -23.72
N ASP A 71 -15.77 -0.28 -24.05
CA ASP A 71 -15.12 -1.48 -23.51
C ASP A 71 -14.80 -1.40 -22.03
N ARG A 72 -14.91 -0.21 -21.40
CA ARG A 72 -14.76 -0.04 -19.94
C ARG A 72 -15.67 -0.92 -19.12
N LEU A 73 -16.81 -1.34 -19.67
CA LEU A 73 -17.78 -2.25 -19.04
C LEU A 73 -17.29 -3.71 -19.04
N HIS A 74 -16.27 -4.03 -19.80
CA HIS A 74 -15.76 -5.38 -20.04
C HIS A 74 -14.31 -5.55 -19.56
N PRO A 75 -14.09 -5.90 -18.27
CA PRO A 75 -12.74 -6.05 -17.70
C PRO A 75 -11.87 -7.06 -18.45
N ASP A 76 -12.48 -8.10 -19.02
CA ASP A 76 -11.85 -9.16 -19.80
C ASP A 76 -11.24 -8.71 -21.13
N ARG A 77 -11.66 -7.55 -21.63
CA ARG A 77 -11.11 -6.97 -22.88
C ARG A 77 -9.83 -6.19 -22.69
N PHE A 78 -9.36 -6.03 -21.45
CA PHE A 78 -8.12 -5.33 -21.16
C PHE A 78 -6.95 -6.32 -21.03
N THR A 79 -5.81 -5.96 -21.60
CA THR A 79 -4.56 -6.66 -21.34
C THR A 79 -3.93 -6.10 -20.08
N ASN A 80 -4.08 -6.80 -18.96
CA ASN A 80 -3.50 -6.39 -17.71
C ASN A 80 -1.97 -6.43 -17.78
N ARG A 81 -1.32 -5.48 -17.12
CA ARG A 81 0.14 -5.35 -17.13
C ARG A 81 0.69 -5.38 -15.70
N PHE A 82 1.71 -6.17 -15.52
CA PHE A 82 2.46 -6.28 -14.27
C PHE A 82 3.66 -5.33 -14.28
N TYR A 83 3.88 -4.66 -13.16
CA TYR A 83 5.04 -3.83 -12.91
C TYR A 83 5.63 -4.19 -11.56
N ALA A 84 6.96 -4.20 -11.46
CA ALA A 84 7.65 -4.38 -10.21
C ALA A 84 8.92 -3.52 -10.19
N PHE A 85 9.27 -3.02 -9.01
CA PHE A 85 10.51 -2.30 -8.77
C PHE A 85 11.02 -2.51 -7.35
N VAL A 86 12.30 -2.28 -7.18
CA VAL A 86 13.00 -2.42 -5.90
C VAL A 86 13.62 -1.07 -5.55
N ILE A 87 13.43 -0.66 -4.31
CA ILE A 87 14.08 0.52 -3.74
C ILE A 87 14.83 0.12 -2.46
N PRO A 88 15.87 0.87 -2.07
CA PRO A 88 16.49 0.67 -0.77
C PRO A 88 15.45 0.70 0.34
N TYR A 89 15.66 -0.09 1.40
CA TYR A 89 14.82 -0.01 2.58
C TYR A 89 14.98 1.37 3.21
N VAL A 90 13.87 2.07 3.35
CA VAL A 90 13.82 3.38 3.99
C VAL A 90 12.80 3.35 5.12
N PHE A 91 13.14 3.97 6.22
CA PHE A 91 12.18 4.21 7.30
C PHE A 91 11.40 5.49 7.00
N ILE A 92 10.12 5.50 7.33
CA ILE A 92 9.27 6.68 7.19
C ILE A 92 9.79 7.82 8.09
N LYS A 93 10.42 7.45 9.20
CA LYS A 93 10.98 8.37 10.19
C LYS A 93 12.40 7.96 10.60
N GLU A 94 13.19 8.96 10.97
CA GLU A 94 14.56 8.79 11.45
C GLU A 94 14.60 7.99 12.77
N ASP A 95 15.76 7.41 13.08
CA ASP A 95 15.94 6.63 14.31
C ASP A 95 15.74 7.47 15.58
N THR A 96 16.08 8.76 15.55
CA THR A 96 15.82 9.70 16.63
C THR A 96 14.33 9.86 16.92
N ASP A 97 13.49 9.88 15.89
CA ASP A 97 12.04 9.98 16.03
C ASP A 97 11.42 8.77 16.74
N ARG A 98 12.07 7.61 16.65
CA ARG A 98 11.61 6.41 17.35
C ARG A 98 11.80 6.48 18.86
N GLN A 99 12.76 7.26 19.33
CA GLN A 99 13.06 7.41 20.75
C GLN A 99 12.21 8.49 21.40
N VAL A 100 12.04 9.61 20.71
CA VAL A 100 11.31 10.79 21.26
C VAL A 100 9.83 10.80 20.84
N GLY A 101 9.46 10.02 19.82
CA GLY A 101 8.13 10.03 19.24
C GLY A 101 7.92 11.16 18.23
N ILE A 102 6.74 11.16 17.62
CA ILE A 102 6.34 12.17 16.64
C ILE A 102 4.95 12.70 16.95
N ASN A 103 4.68 13.94 16.54
CA ASN A 103 3.36 14.52 16.68
C ASN A 103 2.47 14.05 15.51
N LEU A 104 1.36 13.42 15.85
CA LEU A 104 0.33 13.03 14.90
C LEU A 104 -0.82 14.03 14.96
N MET A 105 -1.30 14.44 13.78
CA MET A 105 -2.51 15.24 13.63
C MET A 105 -3.66 14.32 13.20
N VAL A 106 -4.80 14.41 13.85
CA VAL A 106 -6.03 13.84 13.32
C VAL A 106 -6.53 14.78 12.23
N SER A 107 -6.61 14.31 10.99
CA SER A 107 -7.06 15.10 9.84
C SER A 107 -8.46 15.66 10.08
N ARG A 108 -8.66 16.94 9.76
CA ARG A 108 -9.93 17.66 9.95
C ARG A 108 -10.67 17.84 8.64
N ASP A 109 -9.91 18.07 7.57
CA ASP A 109 -10.46 18.41 6.25
C ASP A 109 -10.70 17.14 5.40
N TYR A 110 -10.01 16.06 5.72
CA TYR A 110 -10.08 14.81 4.95
C TYR A 110 -10.43 13.63 5.82
N ILE A 111 -11.43 12.85 5.37
CA ILE A 111 -11.78 11.55 5.95
C ILE A 111 -11.31 10.43 5.05
N ARG A 112 -11.15 9.25 5.61
CA ARG A 112 -10.81 8.06 4.82
C ARG A 112 -11.94 7.73 3.83
N ILE A 113 -11.58 7.42 2.59
CA ILE A 113 -12.54 6.99 1.56
C ILE A 113 -13.45 5.90 2.14
N PRO A 114 -14.79 6.08 2.10
CA PRO A 114 -15.73 5.10 2.63
C PRO A 114 -15.59 3.73 1.94
N GLN A 115 -15.77 2.67 2.71
CA GLN A 115 -15.62 1.29 2.20
C GLN A 115 -16.59 0.91 1.08
N ASN A 116 -17.71 1.62 0.95
CA ASN A 116 -18.65 1.45 -0.14
C ASN A 116 -18.28 2.23 -1.41
N ALA A 117 -17.30 3.13 -1.34
CA ALA A 117 -16.74 3.83 -2.49
C ALA A 117 -15.51 3.09 -3.05
N VAL A 118 -14.62 2.62 -2.17
CA VAL A 118 -13.45 1.82 -2.55
C VAL A 118 -13.30 0.69 -1.54
N ASP A 119 -13.30 -0.56 -1.99
CA ASP A 119 -13.15 -1.74 -1.11
C ASP A 119 -11.78 -1.72 -0.41
N PRO A 120 -11.72 -1.49 0.91
CA PRO A 120 -10.46 -1.40 1.66
C PRO A 120 -9.72 -2.75 1.76
N ARG A 121 -10.40 -3.86 1.46
CA ARG A 121 -9.81 -5.20 1.47
C ARG A 121 -9.02 -5.49 0.18
N ALA A 122 -9.12 -4.63 -0.83
CA ALA A 122 -8.25 -4.65 -2.00
C ALA A 122 -7.12 -3.63 -1.79
N LYS A 123 -5.86 -4.10 -1.76
CA LYS A 123 -4.72 -3.19 -1.72
C LYS A 123 -4.59 -2.50 -3.06
N ASN A 124 -4.99 -1.23 -3.09
CA ASN A 124 -5.09 -0.40 -4.30
C ASN A 124 -4.31 0.90 -4.16
N PHE A 125 -4.31 1.72 -5.20
CA PHE A 125 -3.64 3.04 -5.23
C PHE A 125 -4.60 4.23 -5.12
N CYS A 126 -5.84 4.01 -4.70
CA CYS A 126 -6.78 5.10 -4.40
C CYS A 126 -6.41 5.72 -3.04
N SER A 127 -5.39 6.56 -3.03
CA SER A 127 -4.78 7.11 -1.82
C SER A 127 -4.70 8.64 -1.83
N LEU A 128 -5.54 9.31 -2.62
CA LEU A 128 -5.52 10.76 -2.69
C LEU A 128 -5.91 11.39 -1.35
N ASP A 129 -6.91 10.86 -0.68
CA ASP A 129 -7.33 11.24 0.65
C ASP A 129 -6.18 11.14 1.68
N LEU A 130 -5.43 10.04 1.66
CA LEU A 130 -4.25 9.82 2.50
C LEU A 130 -3.16 10.88 2.23
N ASN A 131 -2.89 11.15 0.96
CA ASN A 131 -1.89 12.14 0.57
C ASN A 131 -2.31 13.57 0.96
N MET A 132 -3.59 13.90 0.78
CA MET A 132 -4.12 15.21 1.18
C MET A 132 -4.05 15.42 2.70
N SER A 133 -4.33 14.37 3.49
CA SER A 133 -4.19 14.44 4.94
C SER A 133 -2.75 14.63 5.41
N LEU A 134 -1.75 14.10 4.68
CA LEU A 134 -0.33 14.38 4.95
C LEU A 134 0.04 15.83 4.65
N MET A 135 -0.48 16.40 3.56
CA MET A 135 -0.26 17.81 3.23
C MET A 135 -0.88 18.73 4.29
N GLU A 136 -2.07 18.41 4.77
CA GLU A 136 -2.72 19.11 5.89
C GLU A 136 -1.86 19.04 7.16
N ALA A 137 -1.35 17.85 7.52
CA ALA A 137 -0.47 17.69 8.67
C ALA A 137 0.79 18.54 8.54
N GLY A 138 1.46 18.49 7.38
CA GLY A 138 2.64 19.31 7.11
C GLY A 138 2.38 20.80 7.24
N ALA A 139 1.25 21.28 6.71
CA ALA A 139 0.85 22.68 6.83
C ALA A 139 0.57 23.12 8.28
N SER A 140 0.13 22.18 9.13
CA SER A 140 -0.11 22.44 10.57
C SER A 140 1.15 22.31 11.45
N GLY A 141 2.30 21.90 10.88
CA GLY A 141 3.52 21.63 11.62
C GLY A 141 3.55 20.26 12.31
N ALA A 142 2.59 19.39 12.02
CA ALA A 142 2.61 18.01 12.52
C ALA A 142 3.55 17.13 11.69
N HIS A 143 4.05 16.07 12.30
CA HIS A 143 4.99 15.16 11.64
C HIS A 143 4.30 14.14 10.74
N TRP A 144 3.03 13.78 11.03
CA TRP A 144 2.26 12.80 10.28
C TRP A 144 0.76 12.97 10.53
N SER A 145 -0.08 12.28 9.77
CA SER A 145 -1.54 12.34 9.93
C SER A 145 -2.15 11.00 10.32
N VAL A 146 -3.31 11.07 10.95
CA VAL A 146 -4.23 9.97 11.19
C VAL A 146 -5.60 10.39 10.66
N MET A 147 -6.30 9.49 10.00
CA MET A 147 -7.61 9.78 9.43
C MET A 147 -8.74 9.17 10.24
N THR A 148 -9.92 9.75 10.07
CA THR A 148 -11.17 9.22 10.60
C THR A 148 -12.10 8.77 9.47
N ASP A 149 -13.11 7.98 9.83
CA ASP A 149 -14.27 7.72 8.98
C ASP A 149 -15.29 8.87 9.11
N GLY A 150 -16.39 8.79 8.35
CA GLY A 150 -17.47 9.79 8.41
C GLY A 150 -18.21 9.87 9.75
N ASN A 151 -17.91 8.99 10.71
CA ASN A 151 -18.47 8.99 12.07
C ASN A 151 -17.43 9.44 13.12
N GLY A 152 -16.27 9.91 12.70
CA GLY A 152 -15.20 10.37 13.58
C GLY A 152 -14.40 9.25 14.25
N ARG A 153 -14.51 7.99 13.80
CA ARG A 153 -13.71 6.89 14.33
C ARG A 153 -12.36 6.85 13.64
N LEU A 154 -11.30 6.63 14.40
CA LEU A 154 -9.95 6.44 13.82
C LEU A 154 -9.94 5.25 12.86
N THR A 155 -9.29 5.42 11.73
CA THR A 155 -9.17 4.39 10.69
C THR A 155 -7.73 3.97 10.49
N GLU A 156 -6.95 4.74 9.76
CA GLU A 156 -5.58 4.42 9.43
C GLU A 156 -4.72 5.69 9.29
N SER A 157 -3.44 5.48 9.16
CA SER A 157 -2.45 6.50 8.90
C SER A 157 -1.79 6.23 7.53
N PRO A 158 -1.46 7.25 6.75
CA PRO A 158 -0.83 7.06 5.45
C PRO A 158 0.46 6.23 5.51
N GLY A 159 0.45 5.08 4.84
CA GLY A 159 1.60 4.18 4.75
C GLY A 159 1.95 3.42 6.03
N SER A 160 1.16 3.52 7.10
CA SER A 160 1.42 2.86 8.38
C SER A 160 0.14 2.42 9.09
N ASN A 161 0.27 1.43 9.97
CA ASN A 161 -0.79 1.04 10.87
C ASN A 161 -0.77 1.94 12.12
N ILE A 162 -1.93 2.09 12.75
CA ILE A 162 -2.06 2.81 14.02
C ILE A 162 -2.42 1.83 15.14
N PHE A 163 -1.77 2.02 16.29
CA PHE A 163 -2.04 1.29 17.51
C PHE A 163 -2.24 2.28 18.66
N ILE A 164 -3.23 2.02 19.48
CA ILE A 164 -3.52 2.84 20.65
C ILE A 164 -3.28 2.00 21.92
N LEU A 165 -2.52 2.54 22.85
CA LEU A 165 -2.40 1.96 24.18
C LEU A 165 -3.43 2.62 25.09
N LYS A 166 -4.38 1.84 25.58
CA LYS A 166 -5.41 2.29 26.50
C LYS A 166 -5.57 1.28 27.64
N GLU A 167 -5.43 1.73 28.87
CA GLU A 167 -5.60 0.89 30.09
C GLU A 167 -4.76 -0.40 30.02
N GLY A 168 -3.50 -0.29 29.55
CA GLY A 168 -2.58 -1.42 29.40
C GLY A 168 -2.89 -2.38 28.23
N ARG A 169 -3.88 -2.06 27.39
CA ARG A 169 -4.28 -2.86 26.22
C ARG A 169 -3.89 -2.15 24.92
N ILE A 170 -3.39 -2.94 23.95
CA ILE A 170 -3.13 -2.45 22.61
C ILE A 170 -4.39 -2.67 21.78
N LEU A 171 -4.85 -1.59 21.14
CA LEU A 171 -6.00 -1.57 20.24
C LEU A 171 -5.52 -1.18 18.85
N THR A 172 -6.04 -1.85 17.79
CA THR A 172 -5.78 -1.55 16.39
C THR A 172 -6.99 -1.91 15.54
#